data_cf9bf4a3afbcea962695467db46cd15c
#
_entry.id   cf9bf4a3afbcea962695467db46cd15c
#
_cell.length_a   1.000
_cell.length_b   1.000
_cell.length_c   1.000
_cell.angle_alpha   90.00
_cell.angle_beta   90.00
_cell.angle_gamma   90.00
#
_symmetry.space_group_name_H-M   'P 1'
#
loop_
_entity.id
_entity.type
_entity.pdbx_description
1 polymer ?
#
loop_
_entity_poly.entity_id
_entity_poly.type
_entity_poly.pdbx_seq_one_letter_code
_entity_poly.pdbx_strand_id
1 'polypeptide(L)'
;TLKKEIVFPQKAEKLKIPAFEVTALINKNPFSFFNSREEKIIIKSNELTIDVKSLPSNAPSSFKGQVGKNYKLSVNLSKDEMFVNDALDFDLSISGNGNLKELKLPNIDIPKDIEKYPAETKNKLKITTSGISGSKSLHHLLIPRFHGEYEIPAIEFTYFDIIKKK
;
A
#
# COMPACT_ATOMS: atom_id res chain seq x y z
N THR A 1 -20.74 6.45 12.91
CA THR A 1 -19.27 6.30 13.09
C THR A 1 -18.63 7.67 12.91
N LEU A 2 -18.03 8.21 13.96
CA LEU A 2 -17.41 9.55 13.95
C LEU A 2 -16.08 9.55 13.18
N LYS A 3 -15.26 8.52 13.37
CA LYS A 3 -13.95 8.40 12.74
C LYS A 3 -13.61 6.93 12.54
N LYS A 4 -12.99 6.60 11.41
CA LYS A 4 -12.47 5.28 11.10
C LYS A 4 -11.11 5.42 10.44
N GLU A 5 -10.10 4.76 10.99
CA GLU A 5 -8.73 4.78 10.48
C GLU A 5 -8.19 3.36 10.34
N ILE A 6 -7.31 3.16 9.39
CA ILE A 6 -6.51 1.95 9.24
C ILE A 6 -5.08 2.33 9.55
N VAL A 7 -4.49 1.64 10.52
CA VAL A 7 -3.11 1.87 10.95
C VAL A 7 -2.25 0.66 10.64
N PHE A 8 -0.99 0.90 10.29
CA PHE A 8 0.01 -0.12 10.02
C PHE A 8 1.17 0.07 10.99
N PRO A 9 1.33 -0.82 11.99
CA PRO A 9 2.44 -0.75 12.93
C PRO A 9 3.80 -0.87 12.21
N GLN A 10 4.77 -0.08 12.63
CA GLN A 10 6.12 -0.08 12.05
C GLN A 10 7.15 -0.81 12.93
N LYS A 11 6.80 -1.09 14.18
CA LYS A 11 7.68 -1.75 15.16
C LYS A 11 6.94 -2.86 15.89
N ALA A 12 7.69 -3.89 16.28
CA ALA A 12 7.19 -4.99 17.10
C ALA A 12 7.24 -4.57 18.57
N GLU A 13 6.10 -4.12 19.10
CA GLU A 13 5.95 -3.66 20.48
C GLU A 13 4.48 -3.68 20.93
N LYS A 14 4.23 -3.50 22.22
CA LYS A 14 2.88 -3.24 22.72
C LYS A 14 2.49 -1.80 22.45
N LEU A 15 1.63 -1.60 21.49
CA LEU A 15 1.16 -0.30 21.03
C LEU A 15 -0.09 0.07 21.81
N LYS A 16 -0.05 1.18 22.55
CA LYS A 16 -1.20 1.74 23.24
C LYS A 16 -1.84 2.82 22.37
N ILE A 17 -3.11 2.65 22.09
CA ILE A 17 -3.94 3.68 21.44
C ILE A 17 -4.74 4.34 22.56
N PRO A 18 -4.47 5.63 22.88
CA PRO A 18 -5.14 6.34 23.96
C PRO A 18 -6.63 6.51 23.67
N ALA A 19 -7.39 6.76 24.73
CA ALA A 19 -8.80 7.08 24.61
C ALA A 19 -9.01 8.33 23.74
N PHE A 20 -9.94 8.23 22.80
CA PHE A 20 -10.35 9.34 21.95
C PHE A 20 -11.48 10.12 22.66
N GLU A 21 -11.32 11.44 22.76
CA GLU A 21 -12.30 12.32 23.37
C GLU A 21 -13.06 13.11 22.31
N VAL A 22 -14.36 13.15 22.44
CA VAL A 22 -15.26 13.96 21.61
C VAL A 22 -16.05 14.90 22.50
N THR A 23 -15.97 16.19 22.22
CA THR A 23 -16.85 17.17 22.85
C THR A 23 -18.07 17.39 21.97
N ALA A 24 -19.24 17.05 22.47
CA ALA A 24 -20.53 17.35 21.85
C ALA A 24 -21.19 18.53 22.54
N LEU A 25 -21.75 19.47 21.76
CA LEU A 25 -22.62 20.53 22.25
C LEU A 25 -24.06 20.06 22.11
N ILE A 26 -24.78 19.98 23.22
CA ILE A 26 -26.20 19.58 23.24
C ILE A 26 -27.03 20.77 23.66
N ASN A 27 -28.05 21.08 22.87
CA ASN A 27 -29.05 22.07 23.28
C ASN A 27 -30.12 21.37 24.13
N LYS A 28 -30.22 21.74 25.42
CA LYS A 28 -31.21 21.17 26.36
C LYS A 28 -32.65 21.59 26.07
N ASN A 29 -32.85 22.72 25.38
CA ASN A 29 -34.17 23.24 25.07
C ASN A 29 -34.32 23.51 23.58
N PRO A 30 -34.43 22.49 22.73
CA PRO A 30 -34.46 22.65 21.26
C PRO A 30 -35.73 23.38 20.77
N PHE A 31 -36.78 23.47 21.60
CA PHE A 31 -38.03 24.13 21.26
C PHE A 31 -38.18 25.56 21.83
N SER A 32 -37.16 26.09 22.51
CA SER A 32 -37.21 27.44 23.10
C SER A 32 -36.29 28.39 22.34
N PHE A 33 -36.89 29.35 21.63
CA PHE A 33 -36.14 30.39 20.93
C PHE A 33 -35.45 31.40 21.88
N PHE A 34 -35.93 31.52 23.13
CA PHE A 34 -35.43 32.50 24.07
C PHE A 34 -34.53 31.96 25.18
N ASN A 35 -34.37 30.64 25.29
CA ASN A 35 -33.58 30.03 26.38
C ASN A 35 -32.85 28.77 25.90
N SER A 36 -32.05 28.89 24.84
CA SER A 36 -31.18 27.85 24.38
C SER A 36 -29.96 27.75 25.31
N ARG A 37 -29.89 26.67 26.11
CA ARG A 37 -28.71 26.35 26.93
C ARG A 37 -27.91 25.25 26.24
N GLU A 38 -26.74 25.61 25.76
CA GLU A 38 -25.77 24.62 25.25
C GLU A 38 -24.99 24.01 26.43
N GLU A 39 -24.97 22.71 26.49
CA GLU A 39 -24.16 21.93 27.43
C GLU A 39 -23.10 21.17 26.68
N LYS A 40 -21.87 21.25 27.19
CA LYS A 40 -20.73 20.47 26.67
C LYS A 40 -20.72 19.10 27.33
N ILE A 41 -20.83 18.04 26.52
CA ILE A 41 -20.65 16.67 26.97
C ILE A 41 -19.37 16.13 26.38
N ILE A 42 -18.51 15.59 27.23
CA ILE A 42 -17.27 14.91 26.82
C ILE A 42 -17.54 13.40 26.81
N ILE A 43 -17.41 12.81 25.65
CA ILE A 43 -17.53 11.35 25.45
C ILE A 43 -16.13 10.80 25.19
N LYS A 44 -15.72 9.81 25.96
CA LYS A 44 -14.43 9.15 25.82
C LYS A 44 -14.59 7.72 25.31
N SER A 45 -13.74 7.32 24.39
CA SER A 45 -13.61 5.92 24.00
C SER A 45 -12.79 5.13 25.02
N ASN A 46 -12.77 3.80 24.88
CA ASN A 46 -11.82 2.97 25.62
C ASN A 46 -10.40 3.14 25.08
N GLU A 47 -9.40 2.93 25.93
CA GLU A 47 -8.02 2.66 25.49
C GLU A 47 -7.95 1.28 24.84
N LEU A 48 -7.07 1.16 23.84
CA LEU A 48 -6.80 -0.10 23.17
C LEU A 48 -5.29 -0.41 23.26
N THR A 49 -4.98 -1.67 23.51
CA THR A 49 -3.60 -2.17 23.46
C THR A 49 -3.50 -3.23 22.37
N ILE A 50 -2.53 -3.08 21.49
CA ILE A 50 -2.24 -4.01 20.39
C ILE A 50 -0.85 -4.58 20.60
N ASP A 51 -0.74 -5.90 20.65
CA ASP A 51 0.53 -6.60 20.70
C ASP A 51 1.03 -6.88 19.29
N VAL A 52 2.03 -6.12 18.85
CA VAL A 52 2.62 -6.22 17.51
C VAL A 52 3.79 -7.19 17.56
N LYS A 53 3.66 -8.34 16.89
CA LYS A 53 4.67 -9.39 16.85
C LYS A 53 5.78 -9.06 15.86
N SER A 54 7.00 -9.52 16.16
CA SER A 54 8.12 -9.46 15.23
C SER A 54 7.90 -10.34 14.01
N LEU A 55 8.46 -9.92 12.89
CA LEU A 55 8.57 -10.75 11.70
C LEU A 55 9.69 -11.79 11.88
N PRO A 56 9.65 -12.92 11.14
CA PRO A 56 10.72 -13.92 11.19
C PRO A 56 12.10 -13.32 10.86
N SER A 57 13.12 -13.74 11.57
CA SER A 57 14.50 -13.25 11.40
C SER A 57 15.22 -13.85 10.17
N ASN A 58 14.71 -14.97 9.63
CA ASN A 58 15.28 -15.72 8.52
C ASN A 58 14.68 -15.33 7.16
N ALA A 59 14.25 -14.08 7.01
CA ALA A 59 13.71 -13.60 5.75
C ALA A 59 14.80 -13.53 4.65
N PRO A 60 14.47 -13.84 3.38
CA PRO A 60 15.42 -13.72 2.28
C PRO A 60 15.84 -12.27 2.03
N SER A 61 16.98 -12.06 1.35
CA SER A 61 17.54 -10.72 1.07
C SER A 61 16.62 -9.84 0.22
N SER A 62 15.75 -10.44 -0.58
CA SER A 62 14.72 -9.76 -1.38
C SER A 62 13.55 -9.22 -0.54
N PHE A 63 13.42 -9.64 0.71
CA PHE A 63 12.38 -9.14 1.61
C PHE A 63 12.67 -7.72 2.08
N LYS A 64 11.76 -6.80 1.83
CA LYS A 64 11.88 -5.37 2.21
C LYS A 64 10.86 -4.92 3.27
N GLY A 65 10.33 -5.89 4.05
CA GLY A 65 9.36 -5.61 5.12
C GLY A 65 7.89 -5.56 4.68
N GLN A 66 7.57 -6.04 3.49
CA GLN A 66 6.19 -6.08 3.01
C GLN A 66 5.40 -7.16 3.74
N VAL A 67 4.26 -6.75 4.31
CA VAL A 67 3.33 -7.62 5.04
C VAL A 67 1.94 -7.52 4.44
N GLY A 68 1.30 -8.66 4.19
CA GLY A 68 -0.04 -8.67 3.63
C GLY A 68 -0.56 -10.07 3.34
N LYS A 69 -1.53 -10.15 2.45
CA LYS A 69 -2.10 -11.42 1.99
C LYS A 69 -2.50 -11.35 0.53
N ASN A 70 -2.42 -12.51 -0.13
CA ASN A 70 -2.85 -12.66 -1.53
C ASN A 70 -2.15 -11.68 -2.49
N TYR A 71 -0.88 -11.35 -2.23
CA TYR A 71 -0.13 -10.56 -3.17
C TYR A 71 0.15 -11.37 -4.45
N LYS A 72 -0.03 -10.69 -5.58
CA LYS A 72 0.29 -11.21 -6.92
C LYS A 72 1.14 -10.19 -7.65
N LEU A 73 2.29 -10.61 -8.14
CA LEU A 73 3.13 -9.87 -9.08
C LEU A 73 2.70 -10.23 -10.50
N SER A 74 2.57 -9.22 -11.34
CA SER A 74 2.29 -9.37 -12.78
C SER A 74 3.18 -8.41 -13.55
N VAL A 75 3.75 -8.90 -14.64
CA VAL A 75 4.53 -8.12 -15.60
C VAL A 75 3.89 -8.28 -16.97
N ASN A 76 3.79 -7.20 -17.71
CA ASN A 76 3.27 -7.18 -19.07
C ASN A 76 4.15 -6.31 -19.96
N LEU A 77 4.41 -6.79 -21.17
CA LEU A 77 5.03 -6.04 -22.24
C LEU A 77 3.99 -5.78 -23.33
N SER A 78 3.99 -4.61 -23.94
CA SER A 78 3.03 -4.29 -25.02
C SER A 78 3.31 -5.08 -26.28
N LYS A 79 4.56 -5.51 -26.48
CA LYS A 79 5.01 -6.31 -27.64
C LYS A 79 6.29 -7.07 -27.27
N ASP A 80 6.61 -8.13 -27.98
CA ASP A 80 7.79 -8.97 -27.85
C ASP A 80 8.75 -8.85 -29.05
N GLU A 81 8.25 -8.33 -30.19
CA GLU A 81 9.04 -8.01 -31.37
C GLU A 81 8.85 -6.54 -31.77
N MET A 82 9.93 -5.87 -32.15
CA MET A 82 9.90 -4.46 -32.49
C MET A 82 11.13 -4.03 -33.30
N PHE A 83 11.04 -2.88 -33.94
CA PHE A 83 12.19 -2.26 -34.61
C PHE A 83 13.02 -1.44 -33.61
N VAL A 84 14.28 -1.20 -33.97
CA VAL A 84 15.16 -0.28 -33.27
C VAL A 84 14.50 1.13 -33.23
N ASN A 85 14.58 1.79 -32.09
CA ASN A 85 13.94 3.07 -31.76
C ASN A 85 12.40 3.05 -31.68
N ASP A 86 11.77 1.88 -31.77
CA ASP A 86 10.35 1.76 -31.46
C ASP A 86 10.12 1.72 -29.95
N ALA A 87 8.95 2.20 -29.48
CA ALA A 87 8.62 2.26 -28.07
C ALA A 87 7.93 0.99 -27.59
N LEU A 88 8.31 0.52 -26.40
CA LEU A 88 7.75 -0.62 -25.68
C LEU A 88 7.24 -0.19 -24.32
N ASP A 89 5.99 -0.46 -24.03
CA ASP A 89 5.44 -0.29 -22.69
C ASP A 89 5.76 -1.52 -21.83
N PHE A 90 6.36 -1.26 -20.68
CA PHE A 90 6.64 -2.23 -19.65
C PHE A 90 5.79 -1.91 -18.42
N ASP A 91 4.86 -2.77 -18.10
CA ASP A 91 3.98 -2.65 -16.94
C ASP A 91 4.29 -3.72 -15.89
N LEU A 92 4.64 -3.28 -14.69
CA LEU A 92 4.75 -4.12 -13.52
C LEU A 92 3.64 -3.75 -12.54
N SER A 93 2.91 -4.72 -12.03
CA SER A 93 1.88 -4.48 -11.03
C SER A 93 1.93 -5.49 -9.90
N ILE A 94 1.68 -5.02 -8.68
CA ILE A 94 1.46 -5.85 -7.51
C ILE A 94 0.05 -5.56 -6.99
N SER A 95 -0.77 -6.59 -6.95
CA SER A 95 -2.13 -6.54 -6.40
C SER A 95 -2.23 -7.38 -5.14
N GLY A 96 -3.14 -7.03 -4.22
CA GLY A 96 -3.34 -7.80 -2.97
C GLY A 96 -4.00 -7.01 -1.87
N ASN A 97 -3.81 -7.47 -0.63
CA ASN A 97 -4.36 -6.85 0.57
C ASN A 97 -3.23 -6.60 1.58
N GLY A 98 -3.05 -5.35 1.98
CA GLY A 98 -2.02 -4.91 2.90
C GLY A 98 -1.73 -3.42 2.76
N ASN A 99 -0.57 -2.96 3.24
CA ASN A 99 -0.16 -1.57 3.09
C ASN A 99 0.36 -1.29 1.67
N LEU A 100 -0.52 -1.34 0.67
CA LEU A 100 -0.17 -1.10 -0.72
C LEU A 100 0.35 0.31 -0.98
N LYS A 101 -0.04 1.29 -0.17
CA LYS A 101 0.43 2.68 -0.33
C LYS A 101 1.94 2.77 -0.15
N GLU A 102 2.46 2.13 0.91
CA GLU A 102 3.88 2.11 1.25
C GLU A 102 4.64 0.92 0.64
N LEU A 103 3.95 0.12 -0.19
CA LEU A 103 4.56 -1.02 -0.84
C LEU A 103 5.73 -0.58 -1.71
N LYS A 104 6.90 -1.17 -1.48
CA LYS A 104 8.08 -0.97 -2.33
C LYS A 104 8.01 -1.94 -3.50
N LEU A 105 7.96 -1.41 -4.71
CA LEU A 105 8.03 -2.21 -5.91
C LEU A 105 9.45 -2.72 -6.11
N PRO A 106 9.64 -3.93 -6.67
CA PRO A 106 10.96 -4.47 -6.95
C PRO A 106 11.69 -3.64 -8.00
N ASN A 107 13.02 -3.67 -7.94
CA ASN A 107 13.85 -3.12 -9.00
C ASN A 107 13.69 -3.95 -10.27
N ILE A 108 13.81 -3.26 -11.39
CA ILE A 108 13.77 -3.86 -12.72
C ILE A 108 15.12 -3.62 -13.37
N ASP A 109 15.84 -4.71 -13.61
CA ASP A 109 17.12 -4.67 -14.31
C ASP A 109 16.84 -4.78 -15.81
N ILE A 110 17.00 -3.65 -16.49
CA ILE A 110 16.85 -3.55 -17.95
C ILE A 110 18.22 -3.59 -18.59
N PRO A 111 18.41 -4.33 -19.69
CA PRO A 111 19.65 -4.34 -20.45
C PRO A 111 20.09 -2.92 -20.84
N LYS A 112 21.40 -2.67 -20.81
CA LYS A 112 21.97 -1.32 -21.03
C LYS A 112 21.68 -0.74 -22.41
N ASP A 113 21.47 -1.58 -23.40
CA ASP A 113 21.17 -1.22 -24.78
C ASP A 113 19.70 -0.81 -24.98
N ILE A 114 18.90 -0.93 -23.94
CA ILE A 114 17.52 -0.45 -23.90
C ILE A 114 17.48 0.81 -23.04
N GLU A 115 17.13 1.92 -23.65
CA GLU A 115 16.90 3.17 -22.92
C GLU A 115 15.61 3.07 -22.12
N LYS A 116 15.73 3.32 -20.79
CA LYS A 116 14.62 3.27 -19.86
C LYS A 116 14.24 4.69 -19.44
N TYR A 117 13.02 5.08 -19.74
CA TYR A 117 12.47 6.37 -19.33
C TYR A 117 11.97 6.32 -17.88
N PRO A 118 11.85 7.49 -17.22
CA PRO A 118 11.33 7.57 -15.85
C PRO A 118 9.99 6.89 -15.70
N ALA A 119 9.83 6.20 -14.58
CA ALA A 119 8.62 5.43 -14.32
C ALA A 119 7.44 6.29 -13.87
N GLU A 120 6.26 5.94 -14.35
CA GLU A 120 5.00 6.39 -13.75
C GLU A 120 4.49 5.36 -12.74
N THR A 121 4.20 5.81 -11.52
CA THR A 121 3.59 4.95 -10.49
C THR A 121 2.11 5.28 -10.34
N LYS A 122 1.26 4.25 -10.42
CA LYS A 122 -0.20 4.38 -10.21
C LYS A 122 -0.65 3.49 -9.05
N ASN A 123 -1.53 4.05 -8.21
CA ASN A 123 -2.15 3.33 -7.10
C ASN A 123 -3.67 3.26 -7.31
N LYS A 124 -4.21 2.04 -7.34
CA LYS A 124 -5.67 1.78 -7.34
C LYS A 124 -6.02 1.13 -6.01
N LEU A 125 -6.43 1.92 -5.02
CA LEU A 125 -6.65 1.46 -3.65
C LEU A 125 -8.14 1.54 -3.29
N LYS A 126 -8.62 0.48 -2.63
CA LYS A 126 -9.94 0.42 -2.02
C LYS A 126 -9.76 0.23 -0.51
N ILE A 127 -10.22 1.22 0.26
CA ILE A 127 -10.18 1.18 1.72
C ILE A 127 -11.51 0.63 2.22
N THR A 128 -11.47 -0.45 2.99
CA THR A 128 -12.64 -1.11 3.56
C THR A 128 -12.49 -1.29 5.06
N THR A 129 -13.53 -1.81 5.71
CA THR A 129 -13.48 -2.17 7.14
C THR A 129 -12.49 -3.29 7.45
N SER A 130 -12.16 -4.11 6.44
CA SER A 130 -11.25 -5.26 6.56
C SER A 130 -9.83 -4.96 6.12
N GLY A 131 -9.51 -3.70 5.78
CA GLY A 131 -8.18 -3.29 5.37
C GLY A 131 -8.13 -2.57 4.02
N ILE A 132 -6.93 -2.42 3.49
CA ILE A 132 -6.67 -1.86 2.16
C ILE A 132 -6.47 -3.00 1.18
N SER A 133 -7.16 -2.94 0.05
CA SER A 133 -6.99 -3.84 -1.09
C SER A 133 -6.80 -3.04 -2.37
N GLY A 134 -6.22 -3.66 -3.40
CA GLY A 134 -6.05 -3.00 -4.68
C GLY A 134 -4.76 -3.39 -5.38
N SER A 135 -4.18 -2.43 -6.11
CA SER A 135 -2.92 -2.63 -6.82
C SER A 135 -2.05 -1.37 -6.80
N LYS A 136 -0.76 -1.59 -6.85
CA LYS A 136 0.26 -0.59 -7.14
C LYS A 136 0.98 -1.02 -8.41
N SER A 137 1.08 -0.14 -9.39
CA SER A 137 1.72 -0.43 -10.68
C SER A 137 2.80 0.58 -11.00
N LEU A 138 3.76 0.12 -11.77
CA LEU A 138 4.87 0.86 -12.32
C LEU A 138 4.82 0.70 -13.83
N HIS A 139 4.87 1.79 -14.55
CA HIS A 139 4.89 1.82 -16.01
C HIS A 139 6.19 2.49 -16.47
N HIS A 140 6.93 1.82 -17.34
CA HIS A 140 8.11 2.34 -18.01
C HIS A 140 7.91 2.33 -19.50
N LEU A 141 8.38 3.38 -20.15
CA LEU A 141 8.63 3.35 -21.58
C LEU A 141 10.06 2.90 -21.81
N LEU A 142 10.25 1.88 -22.64
CA LEU A 142 11.54 1.29 -23.00
C LEU A 142 11.77 1.48 -24.51
N ILE A 143 12.99 1.82 -24.90
CA ILE A 143 13.36 2.01 -26.32
C ILE A 143 14.68 1.28 -26.59
N PRO A 144 14.70 0.18 -27.37
CA PRO A 144 15.93 -0.47 -27.78
C PRO A 144 16.69 0.41 -28.78
N ARG A 145 17.98 0.62 -28.52
CA ARG A 145 18.83 1.47 -29.37
C ARG A 145 19.65 0.68 -30.40
N PHE A 146 19.76 -0.62 -30.22
CA PHE A 146 20.48 -1.53 -31.11
C PHE A 146 19.60 -2.73 -31.44
N HIS A 147 19.89 -3.40 -32.54
CA HIS A 147 19.27 -4.69 -32.87
C HIS A 147 19.87 -5.80 -31.99
N GLY A 148 19.08 -6.76 -31.60
CA GLY A 148 19.50 -7.88 -30.77
C GLY A 148 18.35 -8.57 -30.08
N GLU A 149 18.64 -9.66 -29.41
CA GLU A 149 17.73 -10.31 -28.49
C GLU A 149 18.04 -9.84 -27.06
N TYR A 150 17.02 -9.40 -26.34
CA TYR A 150 17.17 -8.87 -24.99
C TYR A 150 16.32 -9.67 -24.03
N GLU A 151 16.93 -10.14 -22.96
CA GLU A 151 16.22 -10.81 -21.88
C GLU A 151 16.08 -9.86 -20.68
N ILE A 152 14.85 -9.66 -20.21
CA ILE A 152 14.57 -8.98 -18.94
C ILE A 152 14.58 -10.06 -17.85
N PRO A 153 15.50 -9.98 -16.87
CA PRO A 153 15.63 -11.00 -15.83
C PRO A 153 14.33 -11.15 -15.01
N ALA A 154 14.17 -12.34 -14.43
CA ALA A 154 13.05 -12.61 -13.54
C ALA A 154 13.01 -11.62 -12.37
N ILE A 155 11.81 -11.10 -12.10
CA ILE A 155 11.59 -10.10 -11.05
C ILE A 155 11.05 -10.81 -9.80
N GLU A 156 11.78 -10.69 -8.70
CA GLU A 156 11.39 -11.27 -7.43
C GLU A 156 10.65 -10.28 -6.54
N PHE A 157 9.57 -10.74 -5.93
CA PHE A 157 8.83 -10.01 -4.91
C PHE A 157 8.55 -10.91 -3.71
N THR A 158 9.12 -10.56 -2.57
CA THR A 158 8.97 -11.32 -1.32
C THR A 158 8.14 -10.53 -0.32
N TYR A 159 7.19 -11.20 0.33
CA TYR A 159 6.36 -10.61 1.37
C TYR A 159 6.06 -11.63 2.47
N PHE A 160 5.73 -11.14 3.65
CA PHE A 160 5.25 -11.99 4.74
C PHE A 160 3.72 -12.16 4.62
N ASP A 161 3.30 -13.41 4.39
CA ASP A 161 1.87 -13.75 4.30
C ASP A 161 1.29 -13.94 5.71
N ILE A 162 0.37 -13.05 6.10
CA ILE A 162 -0.25 -13.07 7.43
C ILE A 162 -1.18 -14.26 7.66
N ILE A 163 -1.64 -14.93 6.59
CA ILE A 163 -2.47 -16.14 6.68
C ILE A 163 -1.59 -17.36 6.87
N LYS A 164 -0.57 -17.48 6.03
CA LYS A 164 0.36 -18.63 6.06
C LYS A 164 1.44 -18.50 7.13
N LYS A 165 1.62 -17.29 7.67
CA LYS A 165 2.65 -16.93 8.67
C LYS A 165 4.09 -17.26 8.21
N LYS A 166 4.35 -17.08 6.93
CA LYS A 166 5.63 -17.31 6.30
C LYS A 166 5.90 -16.31 5.19
#